data_70c10e57d28c33da6d9e692d31d7d661
#
_entry.id   70c10e57d28c33da6d9e692d31d7d661
#
_cell.length_a   1.000
_cell.length_b   1.000
_cell.length_c   1.000
_cell.angle_alpha   90.00
_cell.angle_beta   90.00
_cell.angle_gamma   90.00
#
_symmetry.space_group_name_H-M   'P 1'
#
loop_
_entity.id
_entity.type
_entity.pdbx_description
1 polymer ?
#
loop_
_entity_poly.entity_id
_entity_poly.type
_entity_poly.pdbx_seq_one_letter_code
_entity_poly.pdbx_strand_id
1 'polypeptide(L)'
;MSKYKLIACDLDGTLVGSDLKLSEKNYTAIKELTDMGVYFVPATGRTLCEMEEVYNLPEVRYVIYSNGAAIYDKKTGENTFMGLGDDEARLAYDIIEKYDTLTVIHKDGKTYADKIKAQNTDNYNVNANVDYLVKNCCIQDENFKDTFLSGGLESFSSFFSSAKEHEECFDTLILNPNLHAVKGWHCNLEVFCKDAGKGSALKILADKLGIDMEDVITIGDSDNDKQMTLMAGLGLVCQNGCDSLKEVADEVICTNDEHVVSYVKKNYFDNN
;
A
#
# COMPACT_ATOMS: atom_id res chain seq x y z
N MET A 1 -3.90 0.45 -31.68
CA MET A 1 -4.30 0.48 -30.25
C MET A 1 -3.16 -0.09 -29.45
N SER A 2 -2.82 0.53 -28.33
CA SER A 2 -1.76 0.03 -27.46
C SER A 2 -2.05 -1.41 -27.00
N LYS A 3 -0.98 -2.21 -26.82
CA LYS A 3 -1.04 -3.54 -26.21
C LYS A 3 -1.58 -3.46 -24.78
N TYR A 4 -1.18 -2.43 -24.03
CA TYR A 4 -1.44 -2.34 -22.60
C TYR A 4 -2.83 -1.78 -22.31
N LYS A 5 -3.52 -2.42 -21.35
CA LYS A 5 -4.92 -2.16 -20.96
C LYS A 5 -5.07 -1.67 -19.52
N LEU A 6 -4.04 -1.88 -18.69
CA LEU A 6 -4.03 -1.50 -17.28
C LEU A 6 -2.64 -1.00 -16.88
N ILE A 7 -2.61 0.08 -16.11
CA ILE A 7 -1.42 0.60 -15.44
C ILE A 7 -1.68 0.56 -13.94
N ALA A 8 -0.90 -0.23 -13.20
CA ALA A 8 -0.86 -0.19 -11.74
C ALA A 8 0.34 0.66 -11.28
N CYS A 9 0.10 1.67 -10.48
CA CYS A 9 1.11 2.64 -10.09
C CYS A 9 1.15 2.82 -8.57
N ASP A 10 2.34 2.66 -7.99
CA ASP A 10 2.55 3.05 -6.60
C ASP A 10 2.42 4.57 -6.44
N LEU A 11 2.21 5.03 -5.20
CA LEU A 11 2.04 6.45 -4.88
C LEU A 11 3.33 7.11 -4.39
N ASP A 12 3.81 6.67 -3.23
CA ASP A 12 4.92 7.33 -2.52
C ASP A 12 6.27 7.01 -3.17
N GLY A 13 6.99 8.05 -3.63
CA GLY A 13 8.23 7.84 -4.38
C GLY A 13 8.03 7.42 -5.83
N THR A 14 6.77 7.32 -6.30
CA THR A 14 6.41 6.93 -7.67
C THR A 14 5.47 7.96 -8.32
N LEU A 15 4.17 7.92 -8.05
CA LEU A 15 3.19 8.81 -8.69
C LEU A 15 3.27 10.24 -8.16
N VAL A 16 3.44 10.38 -6.85
CA VAL A 16 3.58 11.67 -6.19
C VAL A 16 5.05 12.08 -6.14
N GLY A 17 5.29 13.38 -6.33
CA GLY A 17 6.63 13.95 -6.26
C GLY A 17 7.19 14.00 -4.84
N SER A 18 8.40 14.50 -4.70
CA SER A 18 9.06 14.73 -3.40
C SER A 18 8.29 15.72 -2.51
N ASP A 19 7.40 16.51 -3.07
CA ASP A 19 6.46 17.41 -2.36
C ASP A 19 5.16 16.71 -1.92
N LEU A 20 5.06 15.40 -2.12
CA LEU A 20 3.91 14.53 -1.83
C LEU A 20 2.62 14.90 -2.59
N LYS A 21 2.75 15.55 -3.76
CA LYS A 21 1.60 15.96 -4.58
C LYS A 21 1.57 15.26 -5.93
N LEU A 22 0.37 15.08 -6.44
CA LEU A 22 0.15 14.67 -7.82
C LEU A 22 0.44 15.85 -8.76
N SER A 23 1.37 15.67 -9.69
CA SER A 23 1.68 16.72 -10.66
C SER A 23 0.58 16.87 -11.72
N GLU A 24 0.38 18.09 -12.23
CA GLU A 24 -0.57 18.38 -13.32
C GLU A 24 -0.29 17.54 -14.58
N LYS A 25 0.99 17.26 -14.88
CA LYS A 25 1.35 16.43 -16.03
C LYS A 25 0.98 14.95 -15.83
N ASN A 26 1.18 14.41 -14.62
CA ASN A 26 0.72 13.06 -14.30
C ASN A 26 -0.81 12.97 -14.37
N TYR A 27 -1.52 13.95 -13.79
CA TYR A 27 -2.98 14.01 -13.86
C TYR A 27 -3.49 14.05 -15.31
N THR A 28 -2.93 14.92 -16.15
CA THR A 28 -3.30 15.02 -17.57
C THR A 28 -3.07 13.69 -18.29
N ALA A 29 -1.93 13.05 -18.05
CA ALA A 29 -1.62 11.76 -18.65
C ALA A 29 -2.57 10.63 -18.18
N ILE A 30 -2.94 10.60 -16.89
CA ILE A 30 -3.95 9.66 -16.35
C ILE A 30 -5.27 9.85 -17.09
N LYS A 31 -5.73 11.08 -17.22
CA LYS A 31 -6.99 11.39 -17.92
C LYS A 31 -6.96 10.93 -19.39
N GLU A 32 -5.92 11.26 -20.13
CA GLU A 32 -5.79 10.86 -21.53
C GLU A 32 -5.71 9.33 -21.70
N LEU A 33 -5.00 8.62 -20.82
CA LEU A 33 -4.94 7.16 -20.82
C LEU A 33 -6.30 6.53 -20.54
N THR A 34 -7.06 7.07 -19.59
CA THR A 34 -8.40 6.55 -19.27
C THR A 34 -9.40 6.89 -20.36
N ASP A 35 -9.30 8.03 -21.06
CA ASP A 35 -10.07 8.35 -22.26
C ASP A 35 -9.77 7.38 -23.41
N MET A 36 -8.55 6.78 -23.46
CA MET A 36 -8.18 5.71 -24.40
C MET A 36 -8.68 4.33 -23.98
N GLY A 37 -9.33 4.19 -22.82
CA GLY A 37 -9.86 2.95 -22.28
C GLY A 37 -8.86 2.14 -21.44
N VAL A 38 -7.74 2.73 -21.04
CA VAL A 38 -6.75 2.10 -20.14
C VAL A 38 -7.20 2.29 -18.69
N TYR A 39 -7.18 1.23 -17.89
CA TYR A 39 -7.41 1.34 -16.46
C TYR A 39 -6.17 1.90 -15.77
N PHE A 40 -6.32 3.01 -15.05
CA PHE A 40 -5.30 3.49 -14.12
C PHE A 40 -5.67 3.09 -12.70
N VAL A 41 -4.79 2.34 -12.03
CA VAL A 41 -5.03 1.72 -10.73
C VAL A 41 -3.91 2.12 -9.77
N PRO A 42 -4.15 3.00 -8.81
CA PRO A 42 -3.25 3.20 -7.68
C PRO A 42 -3.07 1.90 -6.89
N ALA A 43 -1.81 1.54 -6.55
CA ALA A 43 -1.46 0.36 -5.76
C ALA A 43 -0.48 0.76 -4.64
N THR A 44 -0.98 0.96 -3.43
CA THR A 44 -0.26 1.64 -2.36
C THR A 44 -0.32 0.94 -1.00
N GLY A 45 0.65 1.25 -0.14
CA GLY A 45 0.60 0.90 1.29
C GLY A 45 -0.39 1.75 2.10
N ARG A 46 -0.77 2.93 1.59
CA ARG A 46 -1.73 3.81 2.25
C ARG A 46 -3.12 3.18 2.35
N THR A 47 -3.90 3.62 3.34
CA THR A 47 -5.35 3.38 3.40
C THR A 47 -6.10 4.36 2.51
N LEU A 48 -7.39 4.13 2.28
CA LEU A 48 -8.21 5.02 1.44
C LEU A 48 -8.28 6.45 2.00
N CYS A 49 -8.31 6.62 3.31
CA CYS A 49 -8.36 7.95 3.94
C CYS A 49 -7.03 8.72 3.85
N GLU A 50 -5.91 8.05 3.58
CA GLU A 50 -4.58 8.64 3.47
C GLU A 50 -4.20 9.05 2.04
N MET A 51 -5.05 8.74 1.05
CA MET A 51 -4.80 9.00 -0.36
C MET A 51 -5.90 9.82 -1.04
N GLU A 52 -6.56 10.70 -0.30
CA GLU A 52 -7.77 11.41 -0.72
C GLU A 52 -7.59 12.14 -2.08
N GLU A 53 -6.44 12.77 -2.32
CA GLU A 53 -6.16 13.48 -3.56
C GLU A 53 -6.25 12.56 -4.79
N VAL A 54 -5.64 11.37 -4.75
CA VAL A 54 -5.65 10.41 -5.86
C VAL A 54 -6.95 9.61 -5.87
N TYR A 55 -7.45 9.23 -4.69
CA TYR A 55 -8.71 8.51 -4.56
C TYR A 55 -9.88 9.26 -5.18
N ASN A 56 -9.95 10.59 -5.03
CA ASN A 56 -11.07 11.40 -5.53
C ASN A 56 -11.02 11.68 -7.03
N LEU A 57 -9.95 11.30 -7.74
CA LEU A 57 -9.90 11.46 -9.20
C LEU A 57 -11.04 10.68 -9.88
N PRO A 58 -11.81 11.30 -10.79
CA PRO A 58 -12.90 10.61 -11.49
C PRO A 58 -12.39 9.49 -12.42
N GLU A 59 -11.17 9.58 -12.88
CA GLU A 59 -10.47 8.62 -13.73
C GLU A 59 -10.11 7.32 -12.98
N VAL A 60 -9.94 7.40 -11.66
CA VAL A 60 -9.60 6.25 -10.82
C VAL A 60 -10.88 5.52 -10.42
N ARG A 61 -11.10 4.33 -10.99
CA ARG A 61 -12.21 3.45 -10.61
C ARG A 61 -11.81 2.44 -9.54
N TYR A 62 -10.67 1.80 -9.71
CA TYR A 62 -10.17 0.77 -8.78
C TYR A 62 -8.97 1.28 -8.01
N VAL A 63 -8.85 0.87 -6.77
CA VAL A 63 -7.71 1.17 -5.90
C VAL A 63 -7.27 -0.11 -5.21
N ILE A 64 -5.98 -0.42 -5.28
CA ILE A 64 -5.33 -1.44 -4.46
C ILE A 64 -4.68 -0.69 -3.30
N TYR A 65 -5.07 -0.99 -2.06
CA TYR A 65 -4.64 -0.24 -0.88
C TYR A 65 -4.20 -1.16 0.26
N SER A 66 -3.63 -0.60 1.31
CA SER A 66 -3.06 -1.36 2.45
C SER A 66 -2.13 -2.49 1.98
N ASN A 67 -1.17 -2.16 1.07
CA ASN A 67 -0.23 -3.12 0.47
C ASN A 67 -0.90 -4.33 -0.22
N GLY A 68 -2.09 -4.15 -0.78
CA GLY A 68 -2.83 -5.21 -1.46
C GLY A 68 -3.70 -6.05 -0.54
N ALA A 69 -3.90 -5.64 0.71
CA ALA A 69 -4.86 -6.29 1.60
C ALA A 69 -6.32 -6.05 1.18
N ALA A 70 -6.56 -5.08 0.31
CA ALA A 70 -7.89 -4.85 -0.22
C ALA A 70 -7.87 -4.17 -1.61
N ILE A 71 -8.95 -4.40 -2.38
CA ILE A 71 -9.24 -3.75 -3.66
C ILE A 71 -10.61 -3.09 -3.55
N TYR A 72 -10.68 -1.79 -3.79
CA TYR A 72 -11.93 -1.03 -3.76
C TYR A 72 -12.38 -0.66 -5.16
N ASP A 73 -13.63 -0.99 -5.53
CA ASP A 73 -14.30 -0.50 -6.75
C ASP A 73 -15.19 0.69 -6.40
N LYS A 74 -14.77 1.90 -6.73
CA LYS A 74 -15.52 3.14 -6.48
C LYS A 74 -16.88 3.18 -7.14
N LYS A 75 -17.06 2.46 -8.26
CA LYS A 75 -18.32 2.47 -9.00
C LYS A 75 -19.41 1.66 -8.29
N THR A 76 -19.03 0.54 -7.67
CA THR A 76 -19.99 -0.38 -7.03
C THR A 76 -20.00 -0.24 -5.51
N GLY A 77 -18.94 0.35 -4.92
CA GLY A 77 -18.71 0.35 -3.48
C GLY A 77 -18.22 -1.01 -2.96
N GLU A 78 -17.89 -1.95 -3.85
CA GLU A 78 -17.42 -3.28 -3.48
C GLU A 78 -15.97 -3.21 -2.97
N ASN A 79 -15.71 -3.86 -1.86
CA ASN A 79 -14.38 -4.04 -1.30
C ASN A 79 -14.02 -5.53 -1.34
N THR A 80 -13.04 -5.91 -2.16
CA THR A 80 -12.47 -7.26 -2.18
C THR A 80 -11.38 -7.32 -1.13
N PHE A 81 -11.63 -8.08 -0.05
CA PHE A 81 -10.76 -8.14 1.11
C PHE A 81 -9.80 -9.35 1.02
N MET A 82 -8.54 -9.12 1.34
CA MET A 82 -7.43 -10.09 1.37
C MET A 82 -6.55 -9.90 2.61
N GLY A 83 -7.08 -9.26 3.63
CA GLY A 83 -6.36 -8.98 4.88
C GLY A 83 -6.28 -10.19 5.81
N LEU A 84 -6.00 -9.91 7.07
CA LEU A 84 -5.88 -10.92 8.13
C LEU A 84 -7.24 -11.56 8.44
N GLY A 85 -7.30 -12.88 8.48
CA GLY A 85 -8.46 -13.61 8.98
C GLY A 85 -8.64 -13.42 10.50
N ASP A 86 -9.81 -13.78 11.01
CA ASP A 86 -10.14 -13.58 12.44
C ASP A 86 -9.19 -14.35 13.37
N ASP A 87 -8.76 -15.55 12.98
CA ASP A 87 -7.83 -16.37 13.78
C ASP A 87 -6.42 -15.78 13.77
N GLU A 88 -5.95 -15.30 12.61
CA GLU A 88 -4.67 -14.61 12.47
C GLU A 88 -4.64 -13.28 13.22
N ALA A 89 -5.72 -12.50 13.14
CA ALA A 89 -5.87 -11.26 13.88
C ALA A 89 -5.84 -11.49 15.39
N ARG A 90 -6.56 -12.51 15.87
CA ARG A 90 -6.57 -12.89 17.29
C ARG A 90 -5.20 -13.34 17.76
N LEU A 91 -4.54 -14.22 17.02
CA LEU A 91 -3.19 -14.67 17.34
C LEU A 91 -2.19 -13.50 17.40
N ALA A 92 -2.22 -12.64 16.41
CA ALA A 92 -1.36 -11.47 16.36
C ALA A 92 -1.61 -10.53 17.55
N TYR A 93 -2.88 -10.29 17.88
CA TYR A 93 -3.26 -9.50 19.05
C TYR A 93 -2.72 -10.12 20.35
N ASP A 94 -2.92 -11.42 20.58
CA ASP A 94 -2.48 -12.13 21.78
C ASP A 94 -0.93 -12.12 21.94
N ILE A 95 -0.20 -11.94 20.85
CA ILE A 95 1.26 -11.77 20.88
C ILE A 95 1.59 -10.33 21.26
N ILE A 96 1.00 -9.34 20.57
CA ILE A 96 1.35 -7.93 20.70
C ILE A 96 0.92 -7.35 22.07
N GLU A 97 -0.24 -7.78 22.60
CA GLU A 97 -0.74 -7.26 23.89
C GLU A 97 0.17 -7.55 25.07
N LYS A 98 1.17 -8.46 24.92
CA LYS A 98 2.19 -8.75 25.95
C LYS A 98 3.23 -7.64 26.09
N TYR A 99 3.28 -6.73 25.12
CA TYR A 99 4.26 -5.66 25.05
C TYR A 99 3.57 -4.30 25.14
N ASP A 100 4.29 -3.32 25.67
CA ASP A 100 3.81 -1.94 25.63
C ASP A 100 4.14 -1.31 24.26
N THR A 101 3.17 -1.35 23.35
CA THR A 101 3.30 -0.84 21.99
C THR A 101 2.23 0.17 21.66
N LEU A 102 2.56 1.18 20.87
CA LEU A 102 1.58 1.95 20.12
C LEU A 102 1.26 1.16 18.84
N THR A 103 0.06 0.60 18.77
CA THR A 103 -0.39 -0.12 17.58
C THR A 103 -1.39 0.71 16.80
N VAL A 104 -1.18 0.79 15.50
CA VAL A 104 -2.06 1.42 14.51
C VAL A 104 -2.59 0.31 13.61
N ILE A 105 -3.90 0.23 13.45
CA ILE A 105 -4.55 -0.76 12.58
C ILE A 105 -5.18 -0.10 11.37
N HIS A 106 -5.14 -0.82 10.27
CA HIS A 106 -5.82 -0.47 9.02
C HIS A 106 -7.02 -1.41 8.85
N LYS A 107 -8.20 -0.82 8.74
CA LYS A 107 -9.46 -1.54 8.69
C LYS A 107 -10.53 -0.74 7.95
N ASP A 108 -11.22 -1.37 7.01
CA ASP A 108 -12.27 -0.76 6.21
C ASP A 108 -11.82 0.57 5.54
N GLY A 109 -10.57 0.60 5.07
CA GLY A 109 -9.95 1.77 4.43
C GLY A 109 -9.68 2.94 5.38
N LYS A 110 -9.73 2.71 6.69
CA LYS A 110 -9.47 3.70 7.75
C LYS A 110 -8.34 3.25 8.65
N THR A 111 -7.77 4.21 9.35
CA THR A 111 -6.67 4.00 10.30
C THR A 111 -7.17 4.27 11.72
N TYR A 112 -6.91 3.33 12.65
CA TYR A 112 -7.31 3.43 14.06
C TYR A 112 -6.10 3.28 14.96
N ALA A 113 -6.10 3.96 16.09
CA ALA A 113 -5.11 3.82 17.16
C ALA A 113 -5.79 3.82 18.53
N ASP A 114 -5.21 3.10 19.51
CA ASP A 114 -5.66 3.18 20.89
C ASP A 114 -5.62 4.62 21.39
N LYS A 115 -6.74 5.13 21.92
CA LYS A 115 -6.90 6.53 22.30
C LYS A 115 -5.87 6.97 23.35
N ILE A 116 -5.59 6.13 24.35
CA ILE A 116 -4.68 6.49 25.44
C ILE A 116 -3.24 6.53 24.93
N LYS A 117 -2.84 5.52 24.14
CA LYS A 117 -1.50 5.43 23.57
C LYS A 117 -1.25 6.49 22.51
N ALA A 118 -2.25 6.81 21.69
CA ALA A 118 -2.19 7.87 20.69
C ALA A 118 -1.91 9.27 21.28
N GLN A 119 -2.32 9.51 22.53
CA GLN A 119 -2.05 10.75 23.22
C GLN A 119 -0.64 10.81 23.87
N ASN A 120 0.05 9.68 23.91
CA ASN A 120 1.36 9.52 24.57
C ASN A 120 2.41 8.94 23.62
N THR A 121 2.41 9.38 22.37
CA THR A 121 3.31 8.89 21.30
C THR A 121 4.78 9.01 21.65
N ASP A 122 5.18 9.97 22.51
CA ASP A 122 6.56 10.18 22.97
C ASP A 122 7.13 8.97 23.74
N ASN A 123 6.28 8.06 24.22
CA ASN A 123 6.71 6.83 24.88
C ASN A 123 7.20 5.76 23.90
N TYR A 124 6.96 5.95 22.61
CA TYR A 124 7.26 4.98 21.56
C TYR A 124 8.23 5.58 20.54
N ASN A 125 9.00 4.72 19.88
CA ASN A 125 9.96 5.17 18.87
C ASN A 125 9.25 5.53 17.55
N VAL A 126 8.48 6.61 17.55
CA VAL A 126 7.78 7.13 16.37
C VAL A 126 8.53 8.35 15.81
N ASN A 127 8.51 8.49 14.48
CA ASN A 127 8.98 9.71 13.83
C ASN A 127 7.88 10.78 13.81
N ALA A 128 8.24 12.01 13.42
CA ALA A 128 7.29 13.14 13.37
C ALA A 128 6.11 12.90 12.44
N ASN A 129 6.29 12.13 11.37
CA ASN A 129 5.21 11.82 10.43
C ASN A 129 4.19 10.85 11.04
N VAL A 130 4.68 9.81 11.73
CA VAL A 130 3.81 8.86 12.45
C VAL A 130 3.10 9.55 13.61
N ASP A 131 3.82 10.39 14.37
CA ASP A 131 3.20 11.18 15.45
C ASP A 131 2.06 12.06 14.91
N TYR A 132 2.30 12.77 13.81
CA TYR A 132 1.28 13.58 13.15
C TYR A 132 0.08 12.73 12.69
N LEU A 133 0.34 11.61 12.02
CA LEU A 133 -0.68 10.69 11.52
C LEU A 133 -1.55 10.18 12.68
N VAL A 134 -0.93 9.67 13.73
CA VAL A 134 -1.63 9.11 14.90
C VAL A 134 -2.49 10.17 15.60
N LYS A 135 -1.98 11.39 15.78
CA LYS A 135 -2.70 12.46 16.49
C LYS A 135 -3.78 13.13 15.66
N ASN A 136 -3.63 13.19 14.34
CA ASN A 136 -4.49 14.04 13.48
C ASN A 136 -5.29 13.26 12.43
N CYS A 137 -4.84 12.08 12.00
CA CYS A 137 -5.46 11.32 10.92
C CYS A 137 -6.11 10.02 11.40
N CYS A 138 -5.58 9.38 12.47
CA CYS A 138 -6.16 8.16 13.00
C CYS A 138 -7.44 8.44 13.80
N ILE A 139 -8.38 7.50 13.70
CA ILE A 139 -9.51 7.42 14.63
C ILE A 139 -8.95 6.95 15.98
N GLN A 140 -9.02 7.82 17.01
CA GLN A 140 -8.60 7.47 18.38
C GLN A 140 -9.70 6.67 19.05
N ASP A 141 -9.48 5.36 19.19
CA ASP A 141 -10.49 4.38 19.59
C ASP A 141 -10.36 4.02 21.08
N GLU A 142 -11.46 4.18 21.82
CA GLU A 142 -11.57 3.76 23.22
C GLU A 142 -11.77 2.24 23.37
N ASN A 143 -12.28 1.58 22.31
CA ASN A 143 -12.54 0.14 22.27
C ASN A 143 -11.57 -0.57 21.31
N PHE A 144 -10.34 -0.11 21.24
CA PHE A 144 -9.33 -0.54 20.25
C PHE A 144 -9.19 -2.06 20.12
N LYS A 145 -9.21 -2.80 21.25
CA LYS A 145 -9.17 -4.26 21.24
C LYS A 145 -10.33 -4.87 20.45
N ASP A 146 -11.54 -4.39 20.71
CA ASP A 146 -12.75 -4.91 20.05
C ASP A 146 -12.71 -4.58 18.56
N THR A 147 -12.26 -3.38 18.21
CA THR A 147 -12.07 -2.97 16.81
C THR A 147 -11.03 -3.83 16.13
N PHE A 148 -9.88 -4.10 16.77
CA PHE A 148 -8.85 -5.00 16.24
C PHE A 148 -9.40 -6.40 15.92
N LEU A 149 -10.22 -6.95 16.81
CA LEU A 149 -10.74 -8.32 16.76
C LEU A 149 -12.08 -8.47 16.03
N SER A 150 -12.66 -7.40 15.51
CA SER A 150 -14.01 -7.44 14.91
C SER A 150 -14.04 -7.87 13.42
N GLY A 151 -12.95 -8.45 12.90
CA GLY A 151 -12.81 -8.85 11.50
C GLY A 151 -12.49 -7.69 10.56
N GLY A 152 -12.14 -7.99 9.32
CA GLY A 152 -11.82 -6.99 8.30
C GLY A 152 -10.50 -6.23 8.54
N LEU A 153 -9.56 -6.79 9.31
CA LEU A 153 -8.26 -6.21 9.58
C LEU A 153 -7.35 -6.33 8.37
N GLU A 154 -7.04 -5.22 7.70
CA GLU A 154 -6.20 -5.19 6.52
C GLU A 154 -4.74 -5.46 6.87
N SER A 155 -4.22 -4.71 7.84
CA SER A 155 -2.88 -4.80 8.38
C SER A 155 -2.79 -4.03 9.69
N PHE A 156 -1.64 -4.12 10.35
CA PHE A 156 -1.34 -3.24 11.48
C PHE A 156 0.16 -2.96 11.58
N SER A 157 0.48 -1.84 12.22
CA SER A 157 1.84 -1.42 12.54
C SER A 157 1.96 -1.22 14.04
N SER A 158 3.00 -1.79 14.67
CA SER A 158 3.26 -1.64 16.10
C SER A 158 4.61 -0.98 16.34
N PHE A 159 4.63 0.06 17.15
CA PHE A 159 5.81 0.84 17.50
C PHE A 159 6.20 0.55 18.95
N PHE A 160 7.43 0.12 19.17
CA PHE A 160 7.95 -0.31 20.45
C PHE A 160 8.82 0.79 21.09
N SER A 161 8.78 0.89 22.41
CA SER A 161 9.73 1.70 23.19
C SER A 161 11.09 0.99 23.33
N SER A 162 11.12 -0.35 23.24
CA SER A 162 12.28 -1.21 23.48
C SER A 162 12.65 -2.01 22.22
N ALA A 163 13.90 -1.86 21.76
CA ALA A 163 14.42 -2.66 20.66
C ALA A 163 14.45 -4.17 20.99
N LYS A 164 14.64 -4.54 22.25
CA LYS A 164 14.62 -5.93 22.68
C LYS A 164 13.23 -6.54 22.54
N GLU A 165 12.20 -5.84 23.01
CA GLU A 165 10.81 -6.31 22.90
C GLU A 165 10.35 -6.37 21.44
N HIS A 166 10.80 -5.43 20.60
CA HIS A 166 10.58 -5.45 19.17
C HIS A 166 11.12 -6.74 18.51
N GLU A 167 12.39 -7.12 18.81
CA GLU A 167 12.97 -8.36 18.30
C GLU A 167 12.23 -9.61 18.79
N GLU A 168 11.92 -9.70 20.09
CA GLU A 168 11.21 -10.83 20.69
C GLU A 168 9.82 -11.00 20.09
N CYS A 169 9.10 -9.90 19.85
CA CYS A 169 7.78 -9.90 19.23
C CYS A 169 7.87 -10.35 17.76
N PHE A 170 8.82 -9.80 17.00
CA PHE A 170 9.05 -10.19 15.62
C PHE A 170 9.34 -11.68 15.48
N ASP A 171 10.28 -12.21 16.27
CA ASP A 171 10.67 -13.63 16.25
C ASP A 171 9.48 -14.54 16.57
N THR A 172 8.52 -14.07 17.38
CA THR A 172 7.30 -14.81 17.69
C THR A 172 6.29 -14.76 16.55
N LEU A 173 6.10 -13.60 15.93
CA LEU A 173 5.13 -13.42 14.84
C LEU A 173 5.51 -14.22 13.59
N ILE A 174 6.79 -14.25 13.21
CA ILE A 174 7.27 -14.96 12.01
C ILE A 174 7.16 -16.47 12.11
N LEU A 175 6.93 -17.04 13.30
CA LEU A 175 6.67 -18.48 13.46
C LEU A 175 5.31 -18.89 12.90
N ASN A 176 4.38 -17.96 12.73
CA ASN A 176 3.09 -18.27 12.11
C ASN A 176 3.21 -18.20 10.58
N PRO A 177 2.93 -19.31 9.86
CA PRO A 177 3.08 -19.36 8.41
C PRO A 177 2.05 -18.51 7.65
N ASN A 178 0.99 -18.05 8.29
CA ASN A 178 -0.07 -17.24 7.66
C ASN A 178 0.14 -15.73 7.86
N LEU A 179 1.10 -15.34 8.71
CA LEU A 179 1.45 -13.95 8.92
C LEU A 179 2.69 -13.59 8.11
N HIS A 180 2.69 -12.41 7.55
CA HIS A 180 3.87 -11.76 7.01
C HIS A 180 4.21 -10.55 7.88
N ALA A 181 5.27 -10.68 8.68
CA ALA A 181 5.76 -9.60 9.53
C ALA A 181 7.07 -9.06 8.96
N VAL A 182 7.19 -7.74 8.89
CA VAL A 182 8.42 -7.05 8.46
C VAL A 182 8.83 -6.03 9.49
N LYS A 183 10.15 -5.85 9.63
CA LYS A 183 10.72 -4.78 10.44
C LYS A 183 10.76 -3.51 9.61
N GLY A 184 10.03 -2.52 10.04
CA GLY A 184 10.06 -1.19 9.47
C GLY A 184 11.16 -0.33 10.07
N TRP A 185 11.01 0.98 9.95
CA TRP A 185 11.96 1.95 10.47
C TRP A 185 11.87 2.03 12.02
N HIS A 186 13.02 2.03 12.72
CA HIS A 186 13.15 2.19 14.18
C HIS A 186 12.07 1.46 15.02
N CYS A 187 12.33 0.22 15.40
CA CYS A 187 11.44 -0.53 16.31
C CYS A 187 9.96 -0.54 15.87
N ASN A 188 9.70 -0.48 14.58
CA ASN A 188 8.38 -0.66 13.99
C ASN A 188 8.26 -2.08 13.44
N LEU A 189 7.15 -2.75 13.72
CA LEU A 189 6.72 -3.98 13.06
C LEU A 189 5.47 -3.71 12.25
N GLU A 190 5.49 -4.16 11.01
CA GLU A 190 4.31 -4.17 10.13
C GLU A 190 3.87 -5.61 9.90
N VAL A 191 2.59 -5.88 10.03
CA VAL A 191 2.04 -7.24 9.90
C VAL A 191 0.88 -7.25 8.93
N PHE A 192 0.96 -8.20 8.01
CA PHE A 192 0.01 -8.40 6.92
C PHE A 192 -0.42 -9.87 6.85
N CYS A 193 -1.50 -10.15 6.13
CA CYS A 193 -1.78 -11.50 5.66
C CYS A 193 -0.66 -11.93 4.67
N LYS A 194 -0.20 -13.17 4.79
CA LYS A 194 0.88 -13.71 3.94
C LYS A 194 0.56 -13.63 2.44
N ASP A 195 -0.70 -13.83 2.09
CA ASP A 195 -1.14 -13.84 0.70
C ASP A 195 -1.51 -12.44 0.18
N ALA A 196 -1.55 -11.44 1.06
CA ALA A 196 -1.70 -10.04 0.66
C ALA A 196 -0.42 -9.53 0.01
N GLY A 197 -0.61 -8.73 -1.04
CA GLY A 197 0.49 -8.09 -1.75
C GLY A 197 -0.04 -7.32 -2.95
N LYS A 198 0.64 -6.24 -3.34
CA LYS A 198 0.22 -5.43 -4.50
C LYS A 198 0.08 -6.29 -5.77
N GLY A 199 0.98 -7.26 -5.98
CA GLY A 199 0.93 -8.15 -7.13
C GLY A 199 -0.21 -9.15 -7.07
N SER A 200 -0.48 -9.78 -5.90
CA SER A 200 -1.63 -10.68 -5.71
C SER A 200 -2.95 -9.95 -5.95
N ALA A 201 -3.10 -8.75 -5.39
CA ALA A 201 -4.27 -7.92 -5.58
C ALA A 201 -4.44 -7.49 -7.05
N LEU A 202 -3.35 -7.09 -7.70
CA LEU A 202 -3.35 -6.73 -9.12
C LEU A 202 -3.78 -7.89 -10.01
N LYS A 203 -3.29 -9.10 -9.73
CA LYS A 203 -3.70 -10.30 -10.46
C LYS A 203 -5.20 -10.58 -10.32
N ILE A 204 -5.74 -10.51 -9.11
CA ILE A 204 -7.18 -10.68 -8.85
C ILE A 204 -8.00 -9.63 -9.61
N LEU A 205 -7.55 -8.38 -9.60
CA LEU A 205 -8.22 -7.31 -10.34
C LEU A 205 -8.15 -7.51 -11.85
N ALA A 206 -6.99 -7.88 -12.37
CA ALA A 206 -6.81 -8.15 -13.80
C ALA A 206 -7.71 -9.30 -14.27
N ASP A 207 -7.79 -10.40 -13.51
CA ASP A 207 -8.69 -11.52 -13.79
C ASP A 207 -10.17 -11.09 -13.77
N LYS A 208 -10.57 -10.28 -12.79
CA LYS A 208 -11.94 -9.71 -12.72
C LYS A 208 -12.28 -8.86 -13.95
N LEU A 209 -11.29 -8.16 -14.51
CA LEU A 209 -11.44 -7.32 -15.71
C LEU A 209 -11.26 -8.08 -17.02
N GLY A 210 -10.85 -9.35 -17.01
CA GLY A 210 -10.51 -10.11 -18.20
C GLY A 210 -9.26 -9.59 -18.92
N ILE A 211 -8.29 -9.08 -18.16
CA ILE A 211 -7.01 -8.53 -18.66
C ILE A 211 -5.90 -9.51 -18.33
N ASP A 212 -5.16 -9.95 -19.33
CA ASP A 212 -3.97 -10.76 -19.11
C ASP A 212 -2.84 -9.91 -18.50
N MET A 213 -2.07 -10.49 -17.57
CA MET A 213 -0.95 -9.78 -16.93
C MET A 213 0.09 -9.30 -17.95
N GLU A 214 0.21 -9.94 -19.11
CA GLU A 214 1.04 -9.46 -20.24
C GLU A 214 0.60 -8.11 -20.83
N ASP A 215 -0.64 -7.72 -20.61
CA ASP A 215 -1.23 -6.44 -21.05
C ASP A 215 -1.21 -5.38 -19.93
N VAL A 216 -0.49 -5.64 -18.84
CA VAL A 216 -0.39 -4.76 -17.66
C VAL A 216 0.99 -4.09 -17.63
N ILE A 217 1.01 -2.79 -17.32
CA ILE A 217 2.20 -2.05 -16.90
C ILE A 217 2.14 -1.85 -15.40
N THR A 218 3.28 -2.00 -14.72
CA THR A 218 3.42 -1.60 -13.31
C THR A 218 4.51 -0.55 -13.17
N ILE A 219 4.34 0.38 -12.22
CA ILE A 219 5.32 1.42 -11.90
C ILE A 219 5.48 1.44 -10.38
N GLY A 220 6.72 1.35 -9.90
CA GLY A 220 7.02 1.33 -8.47
C GLY A 220 8.43 1.85 -8.15
N ASP A 221 8.77 1.88 -6.85
CA ASP A 221 10.08 2.34 -6.40
C ASP A 221 10.66 1.52 -5.23
N SER A 222 9.87 0.69 -4.55
CA SER A 222 10.28 0.01 -3.33
C SER A 222 9.98 -1.50 -3.32
N ASP A 223 10.45 -2.21 -2.29
CA ASP A 223 10.39 -3.67 -2.22
C ASP A 223 8.95 -4.23 -2.23
N ASN A 224 7.96 -3.48 -1.73
CA ASN A 224 6.56 -3.89 -1.76
C ASN A 224 5.96 -3.90 -3.18
N ASP A 225 6.64 -3.30 -4.17
CA ASP A 225 6.27 -3.28 -5.58
C ASP A 225 6.83 -4.49 -6.35
N LYS A 226 7.81 -5.19 -5.78
CA LYS A 226 8.55 -6.25 -6.45
C LYS A 226 7.65 -7.35 -7.03
N GLN A 227 6.64 -7.75 -6.26
CA GLN A 227 5.71 -8.77 -6.71
C GLN A 227 4.91 -8.32 -7.94
N MET A 228 4.35 -7.11 -7.94
CA MET A 228 3.58 -6.63 -9.08
C MET A 228 4.47 -6.39 -10.31
N THR A 229 5.71 -5.92 -10.09
CA THR A 229 6.71 -5.71 -11.16
C THR A 229 7.07 -7.01 -11.86
N LEU A 230 7.32 -8.09 -11.11
CA LEU A 230 7.65 -9.41 -11.68
C LEU A 230 6.48 -10.09 -12.39
N MET A 231 5.23 -9.75 -12.05
CA MET A 231 4.03 -10.39 -12.60
C MET A 231 3.48 -9.68 -13.84
N ALA A 232 3.83 -8.43 -14.06
CA ALA A 232 3.33 -7.61 -15.16
C ALA A 232 4.00 -7.95 -16.50
N GLY A 233 3.35 -7.61 -17.60
CA GLY A 233 3.93 -7.68 -18.93
C GLY A 233 4.99 -6.61 -19.20
N LEU A 234 5.02 -5.55 -18.37
CA LEU A 234 6.07 -4.54 -18.33
C LEU A 234 6.16 -3.95 -16.92
N GLY A 235 7.20 -4.33 -16.20
CA GLY A 235 7.52 -3.82 -14.88
C GLY A 235 8.51 -2.66 -14.94
N LEU A 236 8.06 -1.47 -14.53
CA LEU A 236 8.86 -0.25 -14.56
C LEU A 236 9.25 0.18 -13.14
N VAL A 237 10.48 0.64 -12.98
CA VAL A 237 10.96 1.18 -11.71
C VAL A 237 11.44 2.62 -11.88
N CYS A 238 11.10 3.49 -10.93
CA CYS A 238 11.59 4.86 -10.91
C CYS A 238 13.11 4.89 -10.68
N GLN A 239 13.80 5.87 -11.25
CA GLN A 239 15.26 6.03 -11.07
C GLN A 239 15.64 6.24 -9.59
N ASN A 240 14.76 6.86 -8.80
CA ASN A 240 14.91 7.00 -7.34
C ASN A 240 14.58 5.71 -6.56
N GLY A 241 14.11 4.65 -7.22
CA GLY A 241 13.73 3.39 -6.57
C GLY A 241 14.92 2.62 -6.00
N CYS A 242 14.62 1.63 -5.15
CA CYS A 242 15.63 0.80 -4.50
C CYS A 242 16.32 -0.17 -5.49
N ASP A 243 17.55 -0.54 -5.16
CA ASP A 243 18.36 -1.38 -6.04
C ASP A 243 17.74 -2.78 -6.23
N SER A 244 17.12 -3.35 -5.18
CA SER A 244 16.48 -4.66 -5.24
C SER A 244 15.27 -4.71 -6.18
N LEU A 245 14.57 -3.59 -6.41
CA LEU A 245 13.50 -3.49 -7.39
C LEU A 245 14.08 -3.27 -8.80
N LYS A 246 15.14 -2.45 -8.93
CA LYS A 246 15.83 -2.24 -10.21
C LYS A 246 16.40 -3.52 -10.80
N GLU A 247 16.84 -4.46 -9.97
CA GLU A 247 17.37 -5.76 -10.41
C GLU A 247 16.34 -6.65 -11.10
N VAL A 248 15.05 -6.45 -10.83
CA VAL A 248 13.96 -7.30 -11.35
C VAL A 248 13.03 -6.59 -12.32
N ALA A 249 13.13 -5.28 -12.44
CA ALA A 249 12.34 -4.49 -13.37
C ALA A 249 12.82 -4.65 -14.81
N ASP A 250 11.89 -4.55 -15.77
CA ASP A 250 12.21 -4.57 -17.18
C ASP A 250 12.93 -3.29 -17.63
N GLU A 251 12.59 -2.15 -17.02
CA GLU A 251 13.20 -0.86 -17.34
C GLU A 251 13.24 0.07 -16.12
N VAL A 252 14.35 0.81 -15.99
CA VAL A 252 14.49 1.94 -15.07
C VAL A 252 14.09 3.20 -15.82
N ILE A 253 13.04 3.86 -15.36
CA ILE A 253 12.50 5.06 -16.01
C ILE A 253 12.97 6.36 -15.30
N CYS A 254 12.34 7.49 -15.57
CA CYS A 254 12.62 8.76 -14.92
C CYS A 254 12.38 8.73 -13.39
N THR A 255 12.80 9.77 -12.68
CA THR A 255 12.47 9.95 -11.26
C THR A 255 10.99 10.29 -11.08
N ASN A 256 10.45 10.08 -9.86
CA ASN A 256 9.08 10.49 -9.52
C ASN A 256 8.81 11.99 -9.76
N ASP A 257 9.80 12.86 -9.60
CA ASP A 257 9.69 14.31 -9.86
C ASP A 257 9.62 14.66 -11.36
N GLU A 258 9.94 13.71 -12.26
CA GLU A 258 9.91 13.89 -13.71
C GLU A 258 8.62 13.38 -14.36
N HIS A 259 7.57 13.11 -13.57
CA HIS A 259 6.21 12.80 -14.02
C HIS A 259 6.06 11.44 -14.72
N VAL A 260 6.19 10.36 -13.96
CA VAL A 260 6.29 8.97 -14.43
C VAL A 260 5.13 8.52 -15.35
N VAL A 261 3.87 8.93 -15.07
CA VAL A 261 2.74 8.53 -15.92
C VAL A 261 2.77 9.26 -17.25
N SER A 262 3.19 10.52 -17.25
CA SER A 262 3.43 11.29 -18.49
C SER A 262 4.54 10.66 -19.33
N TYR A 263 5.63 10.19 -18.69
CA TYR A 263 6.70 9.45 -19.35
C TYR A 263 6.17 8.15 -19.99
N VAL A 264 5.42 7.35 -19.22
CA VAL A 264 4.85 6.06 -19.69
C VAL A 264 3.91 6.29 -20.87
N LYS A 265 3.00 7.26 -20.77
CA LYS A 265 2.10 7.59 -21.87
C LYS A 265 2.85 7.91 -23.15
N LYS A 266 3.83 8.80 -23.07
CA LYS A 266 4.64 9.23 -24.24
C LYS A 266 5.37 8.06 -24.89
N ASN A 267 5.96 7.15 -24.11
CA ASN A 267 6.85 6.13 -24.65
C ASN A 267 6.11 4.85 -25.10
N TYR A 268 4.97 4.52 -24.47
CA TYR A 268 4.29 3.23 -24.73
C TYR A 268 2.89 3.38 -25.35
N PHE A 269 2.34 4.59 -25.44
CA PHE A 269 0.99 4.80 -26.00
C PHE A 269 0.98 5.78 -27.17
N ASP A 270 1.79 6.86 -27.16
CA ASP A 270 1.79 7.87 -28.22
C ASP A 270 2.65 7.48 -29.44
N ASN A 271 3.59 6.56 -29.27
CA ASN A 271 4.53 6.14 -30.33
C ASN A 271 4.13 4.85 -31.07
N ASN A 272 2.90 4.34 -30.85
CA ASN A 272 2.39 3.12 -31.49
C ASN A 272 1.27 3.37 -32.48
#